data_038b743d910f069c7b87db4c25c17dcb
#
_entry.id   038b743d910f069c7b87db4c25c17dcb
#
_cell.length_a   1.000
_cell.length_b   1.000
_cell.length_c   1.000
_cell.angle_alpha   90.00
_cell.angle_beta   90.00
_cell.angle_gamma   90.00
#
_symmetry.space_group_name_H-M   'P 1'
#
loop_
_entity.id
_entity.type
_entity.pdbx_description
1 polymer ?
#
loop_
_entity_poly.entity_id
_entity_poly.type
_entity_poly.pdbx_seq_one_letter_code
_entity_poly.pdbx_strand_id
1 'polypeptide(L)'
;MFNKKILSDFIYKKNKILSLFIFLAFNILFLTGCVNKNTYRPSNEKPFVLTTFTILADLARNVAGDRLLVESITKPGAEIHSYQFTPSDIVKTKGAKLIIENGLGLEAWFSKFMISTGDIPNVKLT
;
A
#
# COMPACT_ATOMS: atom_id res chain seq x y z
N MET A 1 -55.68 28.41 -41.40
CA MET A 1 -54.39 28.18 -42.02
C MET A 1 -53.33 28.16 -40.90
N PHE A 2 -52.99 26.97 -40.42
CA PHE A 2 -52.09 26.84 -39.25
C PHE A 2 -50.65 27.19 -39.68
N ASN A 3 -50.01 28.12 -38.97
CA ASN A 3 -48.73 28.66 -39.38
C ASN A 3 -47.61 27.62 -39.12
N LYS A 4 -47.18 26.88 -40.15
CA LYS A 4 -46.14 25.83 -40.11
C LYS A 4 -44.83 26.31 -39.48
N LYS A 5 -44.54 27.61 -39.54
CA LYS A 5 -43.32 28.21 -38.98
C LYS A 5 -43.34 28.21 -37.45
N ILE A 6 -44.46 28.50 -36.83
CA ILE A 6 -44.58 28.49 -35.36
C ILE A 6 -44.44 27.07 -34.80
N LEU A 7 -44.94 26.06 -35.50
CA LEU A 7 -44.83 24.67 -35.10
C LEU A 7 -43.39 24.15 -35.22
N SER A 8 -42.69 24.52 -36.29
CA SER A 8 -41.30 24.14 -36.48
C SER A 8 -40.36 24.76 -35.43
N ASP A 9 -40.55 26.02 -35.08
CA ASP A 9 -39.79 26.71 -34.05
C ASP A 9 -40.03 26.12 -32.64
N PHE A 10 -41.26 25.71 -32.35
CA PHE A 10 -41.62 25.05 -31.12
C PHE A 10 -40.96 23.67 -30.98
N ILE A 11 -40.98 22.87 -32.06
CA ILE A 11 -40.33 21.53 -32.09
C ILE A 11 -38.81 21.68 -31.97
N TYR A 12 -38.22 22.63 -32.69
CA TYR A 12 -36.77 22.89 -32.62
C TYR A 12 -36.31 23.28 -31.19
N LYS A 13 -37.07 24.18 -30.54
CA LYS A 13 -36.79 24.63 -29.17
C LYS A 13 -36.90 23.48 -28.17
N LYS A 14 -37.92 22.63 -28.30
CA LYS A 14 -38.13 21.44 -27.47
C LYS A 14 -37.01 20.44 -27.62
N ASN A 15 -36.55 20.17 -28.84
CA ASN A 15 -35.45 19.23 -29.12
C ASN A 15 -34.12 19.76 -28.59
N LYS A 16 -33.86 21.06 -28.64
CA LYS A 16 -32.67 21.69 -28.09
C LYS A 16 -32.58 21.57 -26.58
N ILE A 17 -33.74 21.78 -25.89
CA ILE A 17 -33.85 21.62 -24.45
C ILE A 17 -33.62 20.15 -24.05
N LEU A 18 -34.24 19.21 -24.77
CA LEU A 18 -34.11 17.77 -24.53
C LEU A 18 -32.64 17.32 -24.71
N SER A 19 -31.95 17.80 -25.76
CA SER A 19 -30.53 17.53 -25.99
C SER A 19 -29.64 18.05 -24.86
N LEU A 20 -29.98 19.24 -24.32
CA LEU A 20 -29.22 19.82 -23.21
C LEU A 20 -29.37 18.97 -21.91
N PHE A 21 -30.58 18.48 -21.66
CA PHE A 21 -30.85 17.60 -20.51
C PHE A 21 -30.13 16.26 -20.65
N ILE A 22 -30.12 15.67 -21.84
CA ILE A 22 -29.39 14.40 -22.10
C ILE A 22 -27.88 14.61 -21.90
N PHE A 23 -27.33 15.72 -22.38
CA PHE A 23 -25.91 16.04 -22.20
C PHE A 23 -25.55 16.28 -20.73
N LEU A 24 -26.43 16.96 -19.99
CA LEU A 24 -26.24 17.18 -18.55
C LEU A 24 -26.32 15.87 -17.74
N ALA A 25 -27.30 15.01 -18.06
CA ALA A 25 -27.44 13.70 -17.43
C ALA A 25 -26.25 12.78 -17.72
N PHE A 26 -25.70 12.84 -18.94
CA PHE A 26 -24.51 12.09 -19.33
C PHE A 26 -23.27 12.54 -18.55
N ASN A 27 -23.11 13.85 -18.30
CA ASN A 27 -22.00 14.37 -17.48
C ASN A 27 -22.12 13.96 -16.01
N ILE A 28 -23.33 13.90 -15.46
CA ILE A 28 -23.56 13.46 -14.07
C ILE A 28 -23.21 11.98 -13.91
N LEU A 29 -23.42 11.15 -14.93
CA LEU A 29 -23.08 9.72 -14.91
C LEU A 29 -21.55 9.49 -14.88
N PHE A 30 -20.75 10.40 -15.44
CA PHE A 30 -19.29 10.34 -15.37
C PHE A 30 -18.71 10.85 -14.05
N LEU A 31 -19.45 11.63 -13.27
CA LEU A 31 -19.02 12.13 -11.96
C LEU A 31 -19.21 11.10 -10.83
N THR A 32 -19.92 9.99 -11.08
CA THR A 32 -19.93 8.84 -10.18
C THR A 32 -18.70 7.95 -10.39
N GLY A 33 -17.56 8.58 -10.68
CA GLY A 33 -16.25 7.95 -10.67
C GLY A 33 -16.02 7.32 -9.31
N CYS A 34 -15.63 6.07 -9.32
CA CYS A 34 -15.32 5.19 -8.22
C CYS A 34 -14.89 5.94 -6.96
N VAL A 35 -15.80 6.11 -6.02
CA VAL A 35 -15.44 6.22 -4.61
C VAL A 35 -14.84 4.87 -4.26
N ASN A 36 -13.53 4.76 -4.42
CA ASN A 36 -12.77 3.66 -3.88
C ASN A 36 -12.91 3.76 -2.36
N LYS A 37 -13.99 3.17 -1.84
CA LYS A 37 -14.06 2.86 -0.42
C LYS A 37 -12.90 1.89 -0.21
N ASN A 38 -11.78 2.42 0.26
CA ASN A 38 -10.82 1.63 1.01
C ASN A 38 -11.60 1.09 2.21
N THR A 39 -12.39 0.06 1.95
CA THR A 39 -12.91 -0.80 2.99
C THR A 39 -11.64 -1.40 3.59
N TYR A 40 -11.22 -0.89 4.76
CA TYR A 40 -10.31 -1.59 5.62
C TYR A 40 -10.98 -2.95 5.89
N ARG A 41 -10.71 -3.93 5.01
CA ARG A 41 -10.84 -5.33 5.37
C ARG A 41 -9.74 -5.53 6.40
N PRO A 42 -10.04 -5.91 7.64
CA PRO A 42 -9.02 -6.52 8.46
C PRO A 42 -8.51 -7.69 7.62
N SER A 43 -7.30 -7.56 7.07
CA SER A 43 -6.65 -8.69 6.43
C SER A 43 -6.51 -9.71 7.55
N ASN A 44 -7.04 -10.90 7.35
CA ASN A 44 -6.78 -12.05 8.22
C ASN A 44 -5.30 -12.48 8.15
N GLU A 45 -4.49 -11.71 7.44
CA GLU A 45 -3.06 -11.89 7.33
C GLU A 45 -2.38 -11.36 8.59
N LYS A 46 -1.60 -12.24 9.20
CA LYS A 46 -0.77 -11.90 10.37
C LYS A 46 0.14 -10.73 10.02
N PRO A 47 0.30 -9.73 10.90
CA PRO A 47 1.25 -8.66 10.66
C PRO A 47 2.66 -9.23 10.43
N PHE A 48 3.35 -8.72 9.42
CA PHE A 48 4.67 -9.17 9.05
C PHE A 48 5.75 -8.31 9.74
N VAL A 49 6.67 -8.98 10.43
CA VAL A 49 7.79 -8.38 11.15
C VAL A 49 9.09 -8.98 10.63
N LEU A 50 10.06 -8.13 10.36
CA LEU A 50 11.42 -8.53 10.02
C LEU A 50 12.36 -8.34 11.19
N THR A 51 13.39 -9.17 11.27
CA THR A 51 14.52 -9.00 12.17
C THR A 51 15.80 -8.97 11.37
N THR A 52 16.84 -8.37 11.90
CA THR A 52 18.13 -8.29 11.21
C THR A 52 18.77 -9.66 11.05
N PHE A 53 18.64 -10.54 12.05
CA PHE A 53 19.22 -11.89 12.00
C PHE A 53 18.37 -12.93 12.72
N THR A 54 18.74 -14.19 12.52
CA THR A 54 17.89 -15.35 12.84
C THR A 54 17.62 -15.54 14.33
N ILE A 55 18.54 -15.17 15.22
CA ILE A 55 18.32 -15.29 16.67
C ILE A 55 17.21 -14.34 17.11
N LEU A 56 17.21 -13.11 16.61
CA LEU A 56 16.12 -12.17 16.90
C LEU A 56 14.79 -12.67 16.33
N ALA A 57 14.81 -13.32 15.16
CA ALA A 57 13.61 -13.91 14.59
C ALA A 57 13.06 -15.02 15.47
N ASP A 58 13.92 -15.85 16.02
CA ASP A 58 13.51 -16.92 16.93
C ASP A 58 12.92 -16.36 18.23
N LEU A 59 13.57 -15.39 18.83
CA LEU A 59 13.06 -14.69 20.03
C LEU A 59 11.70 -14.04 19.74
N ALA A 60 11.57 -13.33 18.63
CA ALA A 60 10.33 -12.67 18.25
C ALA A 60 9.20 -13.68 18.01
N ARG A 61 9.47 -14.82 17.38
CA ARG A 61 8.48 -15.91 17.20
C ARG A 61 8.04 -16.49 18.53
N ASN A 62 8.97 -16.73 19.45
CA ASN A 62 8.66 -17.28 20.77
C ASN A 62 7.75 -16.34 21.59
N VAL A 63 7.94 -15.03 21.46
CA VAL A 63 7.09 -14.02 22.13
C VAL A 63 5.74 -13.87 21.43
N ALA A 64 5.75 -13.82 20.09
CA ALA A 64 4.55 -13.57 19.31
C ALA A 64 3.63 -14.79 19.20
N GLY A 65 4.17 -15.98 19.32
CA GLY A 65 3.47 -17.21 19.00
C GLY A 65 3.00 -17.22 17.54
N ASP A 66 1.73 -17.47 17.34
CA ASP A 66 1.14 -17.54 16.01
C ASP A 66 0.49 -16.22 15.53
N ARG A 67 0.64 -15.14 16.30
CA ARG A 67 0.01 -13.83 16.03
C ARG A 67 0.71 -12.99 14.97
N LEU A 68 2.00 -13.24 14.71
CA LEU A 68 2.81 -12.53 13.74
C LEU A 68 3.46 -13.48 12.76
N LEU A 69 3.69 -12.99 11.53
CA LEU A 69 4.65 -13.60 10.61
C LEU A 69 6.01 -12.95 10.88
N VAL A 70 7.01 -13.75 11.26
CA VAL A 70 8.35 -13.24 11.58
C VAL A 70 9.38 -13.90 10.69
N GLU A 71 10.16 -13.09 9.97
CA GLU A 71 11.28 -13.53 9.15
C GLU A 71 12.57 -12.80 9.54
N SER A 72 13.69 -13.35 9.10
CA SER A 72 15.01 -12.72 9.22
C SER A 72 15.48 -12.17 7.88
N ILE A 73 16.15 -11.01 7.89
CA ILE A 73 16.84 -10.48 6.72
C ILE A 73 17.99 -11.41 6.35
N THR A 74 18.84 -11.73 7.32
CA THR A 74 19.98 -12.62 7.09
C THR A 74 19.56 -14.09 7.15
N LYS A 75 20.33 -14.92 6.45
CA LYS A 75 20.15 -16.38 6.47
C LYS A 75 20.84 -16.99 7.70
N PRO A 76 20.45 -18.20 8.12
CA PRO A 76 21.18 -18.93 9.15
C PRO A 76 22.67 -19.06 8.80
N GLY A 77 23.52 -18.79 9.78
CA GLY A 77 24.98 -18.87 9.62
C GLY A 77 25.62 -17.69 8.90
N ALA A 78 24.86 -16.66 8.53
CA ALA A 78 25.46 -15.46 7.94
C ALA A 78 26.27 -14.68 8.98
N GLU A 79 27.40 -14.11 8.53
CA GLU A 79 28.20 -13.18 9.34
C GLU A 79 27.45 -11.85 9.48
N ILE A 80 27.11 -11.46 10.71
CA ILE A 80 26.21 -10.32 10.96
C ILE A 80 26.93 -8.97 10.86
N HIS A 81 28.16 -8.90 11.35
CA HIS A 81 28.92 -7.64 11.40
C HIS A 81 29.25 -7.09 10.01
N SER A 82 29.59 -7.97 9.09
CA SER A 82 30.03 -7.62 7.73
C SER A 82 28.99 -8.00 6.66
N TYR A 83 27.76 -8.22 7.05
CA TYR A 83 26.70 -8.62 6.11
C TYR A 83 26.52 -7.60 4.99
N GLN A 84 26.51 -8.08 3.76
CA GLN A 84 26.19 -7.29 2.59
C GLN A 84 24.80 -7.66 2.10
N PHE A 85 23.86 -6.75 2.30
CA PHE A 85 22.51 -6.96 1.86
C PHE A 85 22.38 -6.93 0.33
N THR A 86 21.47 -7.70 -0.17
CA THR A 86 21.18 -7.85 -1.60
C THR A 86 19.89 -7.17 -1.98
N PRO A 87 19.63 -6.93 -3.29
CA PRO A 87 18.31 -6.45 -3.74
C PRO A 87 17.15 -7.33 -3.28
N SER A 88 17.35 -8.65 -3.15
CA SER A 88 16.31 -9.56 -2.63
C SER A 88 16.00 -9.31 -1.15
N ASP A 89 16.97 -8.87 -0.36
CA ASP A 89 16.73 -8.52 1.05
C ASP A 89 15.88 -7.24 1.16
N ILE A 90 16.13 -6.28 0.25
CA ILE A 90 15.28 -5.08 0.14
C ILE A 90 13.85 -5.47 -0.25
N VAL A 91 13.68 -6.41 -1.18
CA VAL A 91 12.34 -6.88 -1.57
C VAL A 91 11.60 -7.55 -0.41
N LYS A 92 12.29 -8.26 0.49
CA LYS A 92 11.68 -8.84 1.70
C LYS A 92 11.02 -7.81 2.61
N THR A 93 11.49 -6.56 2.61
CA THR A 93 10.89 -5.52 3.47
C THR A 93 9.49 -5.11 3.04
N LYS A 94 9.07 -5.45 1.81
CA LYS A 94 7.75 -5.11 1.30
C LYS A 94 6.65 -5.74 2.16
N GLY A 95 5.83 -4.88 2.74
CA GLY A 95 4.76 -5.31 3.63
C GLY A 95 5.17 -5.49 5.09
N ALA A 96 6.43 -5.39 5.44
CA ALA A 96 6.86 -5.39 6.84
C ALA A 96 6.27 -4.20 7.58
N LYS A 97 5.74 -4.46 8.77
CA LYS A 97 5.14 -3.45 9.66
C LYS A 97 6.15 -2.95 10.69
N LEU A 98 7.21 -3.70 10.90
CA LEU A 98 8.26 -3.40 11.86
C LEU A 98 9.53 -4.16 11.48
N ILE A 99 10.69 -3.51 11.70
CA ILE A 99 12.00 -4.18 11.66
C ILE A 99 12.61 -4.13 13.06
N ILE A 100 13.14 -5.25 13.53
CA ILE A 100 13.80 -5.36 14.83
C ILE A 100 15.30 -5.54 14.60
N GLU A 101 16.11 -4.63 15.16
CA GLU A 101 17.58 -4.70 15.17
C GLU A 101 18.11 -4.92 16.58
N ASN A 102 19.27 -5.53 16.72
CA ASN A 102 19.92 -5.69 18.03
C ASN A 102 20.46 -4.36 18.55
N GLY A 103 21.20 -3.66 17.76
CA GLY A 103 21.91 -2.45 18.15
C GLY A 103 23.34 -2.71 18.60
N LEU A 104 23.92 -1.76 19.38
CA LEU A 104 25.31 -1.78 19.84
C LEU A 104 26.36 -1.97 18.73
N GLY A 105 26.02 -1.57 17.50
CA GLY A 105 26.91 -1.67 16.34
C GLY A 105 27.03 -3.08 15.76
N LEU A 106 26.22 -4.05 16.22
CA LEU A 106 26.27 -5.42 15.70
C LEU A 106 25.96 -5.46 14.20
N GLU A 107 24.98 -4.67 13.77
CA GLU A 107 24.56 -4.57 12.38
C GLU A 107 25.00 -3.23 11.75
N ALA A 108 26.30 -3.03 11.60
CA ALA A 108 26.83 -1.77 11.04
C ALA A 108 26.28 -1.43 9.64
N TRP A 109 25.87 -2.44 8.87
CA TRP A 109 25.26 -2.31 7.55
C TRP A 109 23.81 -1.81 7.58
N PHE A 110 23.12 -1.90 8.72
CA PHE A 110 21.68 -1.69 8.84
C PHE A 110 21.26 -0.26 8.47
N SER A 111 22.04 0.75 8.83
CA SER A 111 21.74 2.14 8.46
C SER A 111 21.66 2.35 6.95
N LYS A 112 22.59 1.73 6.18
CA LYS A 112 22.55 1.76 4.71
C LYS A 112 21.37 1.00 4.15
N PHE A 113 21.01 -0.12 4.78
CA PHE A 113 19.86 -0.92 4.42
C PHE A 113 18.58 -0.11 4.55
N MET A 114 18.37 0.58 5.67
CA MET A 114 17.19 1.40 5.91
C MET A 114 17.02 2.55 4.89
N ILE A 115 18.12 3.17 4.47
CA ILE A 115 18.09 4.19 3.40
C ILE A 115 17.52 3.60 2.10
N SER A 116 17.79 2.33 1.83
CA SER A 116 17.38 1.64 0.60
C SER A 116 15.94 1.09 0.64
N THR A 117 15.34 0.97 1.83
CA THR A 117 14.03 0.32 2.02
C THR A 117 12.86 1.29 2.19
N GLY A 118 13.16 2.57 2.43
CA GLY A 118 12.15 3.59 2.75
C GLY A 118 11.79 3.62 4.23
N ASP A 119 10.72 4.32 4.55
CA ASP A 119 10.30 4.63 5.91
C ASP A 119 9.52 3.47 6.55
N ILE A 120 10.24 2.45 6.98
CA ILE A 120 9.67 1.32 7.73
C ILE A 120 10.00 1.52 9.21
N PRO A 121 9.00 1.46 10.12
CA PRO A 121 9.26 1.54 11.55
C PRO A 121 10.30 0.50 11.98
N ASN A 122 11.29 0.93 12.76
CA ASN A 122 12.28 0.02 13.32
C ASN A 122 12.44 0.25 14.83
N VAL A 123 12.83 -0.81 15.54
CA VAL A 123 13.14 -0.79 16.96
C VAL A 123 14.49 -1.43 17.21
N LYS A 124 15.29 -0.74 18.03
CA LYS A 124 16.57 -1.22 18.52
C LYS A 124 16.35 -1.79 19.93
N LEU A 125 16.85 -3.00 20.18
CA LEU A 125 16.63 -3.70 21.44
C LEU A 125 17.61 -3.28 22.55
N THR A 126 18.74 -2.67 22.18
CA THR A 126 19.80 -2.28 23.13
C THR A 126 20.26 -0.85 22.90
#